data_8e6e535f806a22709ce998c59de73b7b
#
_entry.id   8e6e535f806a22709ce998c59de73b7b
#
_cell.length_a   1.000
_cell.length_b   1.000
_cell.length_c   1.000
_cell.angle_alpha   90.00
_cell.angle_beta   90.00
_cell.angle_gamma   90.00
#
_symmetry.space_group_name_H-M   'P 1'
#
loop_
_entity.id
_entity.type
_entity.pdbx_description
1 polymer ?
#
loop_
_entity_poly.entity_id
_entity_poly.type
_entity_poly.pdbx_seq_one_letter_code
_entity_poly.pdbx_strand_id
1 'polypeptide(L)'
;MTHMNAESRIQYHEYLDAKGLNCPLPVLKAKLALTRMQPGEILYVEATDPHASIDFEAYCARTGHTIVQMNEGEESIEFYIQRAENPRPI
;
A
#
# COMPACT_ATOMS: atom_id res chain seq x y z
N MET A 1 -1.19 -28.72 -3.00
CA MET A 1 -0.97 -28.14 -3.01
C MET A 1 -0.70 -27.29 -3.19
N THR A 2 -0.84 -27.22 -3.24
CA THR A 2 -0.60 -26.49 -3.40
C THR A 2 -0.22 -25.64 -3.53
N HIS A 3 -0.07 -25.47 -3.75
CA HIS A 3 0.49 -24.70 -3.84
C HIS A 3 0.60 -23.76 -4.01
N MET A 4 0.69 -23.56 -4.20
CA MET A 4 0.67 -22.82 -4.45
C MET A 4 0.71 -21.57 -4.64
N ASN A 5 0.78 -21.32 -5.15
CA ASN A 5 0.50 -19.96 -5.30
C ASN A 5 0.99 -19.10 -4.26
N ALA A 6 1.63 -19.64 -3.40
CA ALA A 6 2.21 -18.90 -2.32
C ALA A 6 3.24 -17.91 -2.78
N GLU A 7 3.86 -18.17 -3.90
CA GLU A 7 4.91 -17.27 -4.35
C GLU A 7 4.40 -15.91 -4.75
N SER A 8 3.11 -15.78 -5.07
CA SER A 8 2.59 -14.47 -5.44
C SER A 8 1.98 -13.76 -4.26
N ARG A 9 2.06 -14.34 -3.06
CA ARG A 9 1.48 -13.74 -1.90
C ARG A 9 2.52 -13.10 -1.03
N ILE A 10 2.25 -11.85 -0.67
CA ILE A 10 3.11 -11.14 0.27
C ILE A 10 2.39 -11.11 1.58
N GLN A 11 3.08 -11.48 2.64
CA GLN A 11 2.51 -11.41 3.97
C GLN A 11 2.43 -9.97 4.40
N TYR A 12 1.28 -9.58 4.89
CA TYR A 12 1.08 -8.21 5.33
C TYR A 12 0.67 -8.20 6.79
N HIS A 13 0.83 -7.05 7.41
CA HIS A 13 0.60 -6.89 8.83
C HIS A 13 -0.66 -6.10 9.12
N GLU A 14 -1.11 -5.30 8.16
CA GLU A 14 -2.33 -4.53 8.31
C GLU A 14 -2.98 -4.38 6.94
N TYR A 15 -4.29 -4.37 6.92
CA TYR A 15 -5.07 -4.24 5.70
C TYR A 15 -5.86 -2.94 5.73
N LEU A 16 -5.86 -2.22 4.62
CA LEU A 16 -6.62 -0.98 4.45
C LEU A 16 -7.53 -1.10 3.24
N ASP A 17 -8.82 -1.01 3.50
CA ASP A 17 -9.79 -0.99 2.42
C ASP A 17 -10.04 0.46 2.03
N ALA A 18 -9.48 0.86 0.90
CA ALA A 18 -9.66 2.19 0.36
C ALA A 18 -10.52 2.19 -0.90
N LYS A 19 -11.25 1.08 -1.13
CA LYS A 19 -12.12 1.02 -2.30
C LYS A 19 -13.23 2.06 -2.15
N GLY A 20 -13.57 2.68 -3.28
CA GLY A 20 -14.60 3.71 -3.31
C GLY A 20 -14.13 5.09 -2.91
N LEU A 21 -12.89 5.22 -2.45
CA LEU A 21 -12.36 6.52 -2.06
C LEU A 21 -11.64 7.16 -3.22
N ASN A 22 -11.77 8.48 -3.32
CA ASN A 22 -11.13 9.26 -4.38
C ASN A 22 -9.88 9.94 -3.86
N CYS A 23 -8.95 10.19 -4.79
CA CYS A 23 -7.74 10.94 -4.51
C CYS A 23 -8.09 12.22 -3.76
N PRO A 24 -7.40 12.54 -2.68
CA PRO A 24 -6.20 11.90 -2.13
C PRO A 24 -6.48 10.99 -0.94
N LEU A 25 -7.74 10.58 -0.74
CA LEU A 25 -8.13 9.88 0.48
C LEU A 25 -7.40 8.55 0.68
N PRO A 26 -7.16 7.72 -0.37
CA PRO A 26 -6.44 6.48 -0.12
C PRO A 26 -5.07 6.71 0.49
N VAL A 27 -4.32 7.71 0.00
CA VAL A 27 -3.00 7.98 0.54
C VAL A 27 -3.09 8.53 1.95
N LEU A 28 -4.07 9.39 2.23
CA LEU A 28 -4.22 9.94 3.57
C LEU A 28 -4.50 8.84 4.59
N LYS A 29 -5.36 7.88 4.22
CA LYS A 29 -5.65 6.79 5.13
C LYS A 29 -4.45 5.87 5.30
N ALA A 30 -3.70 5.63 4.22
CA ALA A 30 -2.49 4.83 4.32
C ALA A 30 -1.45 5.50 5.21
N LYS A 31 -1.34 6.83 5.13
CA LYS A 31 -0.41 7.55 5.99
C LYS A 31 -0.74 7.32 7.46
N LEU A 32 -2.02 7.36 7.82
CA LEU A 32 -2.41 7.12 9.19
C LEU A 32 -2.08 5.70 9.62
N ALA A 33 -2.34 4.73 8.75
CA ALA A 33 -2.04 3.34 9.08
C ALA A 33 -0.54 3.13 9.25
N LEU A 34 0.25 3.64 8.33
CA LEU A 34 1.70 3.46 8.38
C LEU A 34 2.31 4.11 9.62
N THR A 35 1.70 5.21 10.09
CA THR A 35 2.18 5.88 11.29
C THR A 35 2.09 4.98 12.52
N ARG A 36 1.08 4.10 12.54
CA ARG A 36 0.89 3.20 13.68
C ARG A 36 1.71 1.91 13.57
N MET A 37 2.28 1.64 12.42
CA MET A 37 2.96 0.38 12.16
C MET A 37 4.43 0.46 12.54
N GLN A 38 5.04 -0.70 12.69
CA GLN A 38 6.45 -0.78 13.01
C GLN A 38 7.29 -0.78 11.73
N PRO A 39 8.55 -0.31 11.81
CA PRO A 39 9.41 -0.36 10.63
C PRO A 39 9.50 -1.76 10.05
N GLY A 40 9.43 -1.84 8.73
CA GLY A 40 9.52 -3.12 8.03
C GLY A 40 8.20 -3.83 7.85
N GLU A 41 7.17 -3.41 8.55
CA GLU A 41 5.86 -4.04 8.39
C GLU A 41 5.21 -3.61 7.09
N ILE A 42 4.33 -4.44 6.59
CA ILE A 42 3.73 -4.26 5.28
C ILE A 42 2.26 -3.97 5.43
N LEU A 43 1.83 -2.90 4.77
CA LEU A 43 0.43 -2.51 4.69
C LEU A 43 -0.11 -2.95 3.33
N TYR A 44 -1.23 -3.67 3.35
CA TYR A 44 -1.91 -4.09 2.14
C TYR A 44 -3.10 -3.15 1.92
N VAL A 45 -3.13 -2.49 0.76
CA VAL A 45 -4.15 -1.50 0.44
C VAL A 45 -4.87 -1.93 -0.82
N GLU A 46 -6.20 -1.84 -0.80
CA GLU A 46 -6.98 -1.97 -2.02
C GLU A 46 -7.65 -0.65 -2.33
N ALA A 47 -7.52 -0.20 -3.58
CA ALA A 47 -8.09 1.07 -4.02
C ALA A 47 -8.75 0.88 -5.38
N THR A 48 -9.73 1.72 -5.68
CA THR A 48 -10.42 1.67 -6.97
C THR A 48 -10.20 2.93 -7.79
N ASP A 49 -9.63 3.97 -7.20
CA ASP A 49 -9.37 5.20 -7.93
C ASP A 49 -8.18 4.98 -8.86
N PRO A 50 -8.33 5.23 -10.17
CA PRO A 50 -7.21 5.01 -11.09
C PRO A 50 -6.00 5.88 -10.79
N HIS A 51 -6.16 7.00 -10.10
CA HIS A 51 -5.03 7.85 -9.72
C HIS A 51 -4.25 7.32 -8.53
N ALA A 52 -4.74 6.26 -7.89
CA ALA A 52 -4.10 5.78 -6.67
C ALA A 52 -2.66 5.36 -6.89
N SER A 53 -2.36 4.74 -8.03
CA SER A 53 -0.99 4.27 -8.27
C SER A 53 -0.02 5.45 -8.33
N ILE A 54 -0.38 6.51 -9.03
CA ILE A 54 0.48 7.68 -9.12
C ILE A 54 0.64 8.34 -7.76
N ASP A 55 -0.45 8.44 -7.01
CA ASP A 55 -0.41 9.06 -5.71
C ASP A 55 0.46 8.27 -4.73
N PHE A 56 0.32 6.95 -4.72
CA PHE A 56 1.13 6.14 -3.83
C PHE A 56 2.59 6.14 -4.21
N GLU A 57 2.88 6.13 -5.52
CA GLU A 57 4.26 6.21 -5.95
C GLU A 57 4.92 7.51 -5.49
N ALA A 58 4.20 8.62 -5.65
CA ALA A 58 4.73 9.92 -5.24
C ALA A 58 4.91 9.97 -3.72
N TYR A 59 3.92 9.48 -2.99
CA TYR A 59 3.98 9.48 -1.53
C TYR A 59 5.16 8.66 -1.02
N CYS A 60 5.32 7.47 -1.57
CA CYS A 60 6.40 6.59 -1.13
C CYS A 60 7.77 7.15 -1.50
N ALA A 61 7.87 7.79 -2.68
CA ALA A 61 9.14 8.41 -3.06
C ALA A 61 9.53 9.53 -2.11
N ARG A 62 8.55 10.27 -1.60
CA ARG A 62 8.84 11.37 -0.70
C ARG A 62 9.16 10.92 0.71
N THR A 63 8.50 9.87 1.17
CA THR A 63 8.63 9.45 2.56
C THR A 63 9.68 8.39 2.78
N GLY A 64 9.99 7.61 1.75
CA GLY A 64 10.92 6.50 1.89
C GLY A 64 10.25 5.15 2.09
N HIS A 65 8.92 5.11 2.22
CA HIS A 65 8.24 3.82 2.20
C HIS A 65 8.43 3.16 0.83
N THR A 66 8.31 1.85 0.79
CA THR A 66 8.57 1.09 -0.43
C THR A 66 7.30 0.37 -0.86
N ILE A 67 6.91 0.56 -2.13
CA ILE A 67 5.89 -0.28 -2.72
C ILE A 67 6.58 -1.56 -3.14
N VAL A 68 6.38 -2.63 -2.36
CA VAL A 68 7.05 -3.88 -2.67
C VAL A 68 6.34 -4.65 -3.77
N GLN A 69 5.05 -4.38 -3.96
CA GLN A 69 4.30 -4.99 -5.05
C GLN A 69 3.05 -4.18 -5.32
N MET A 70 2.66 -4.08 -6.58
CA MET A 70 1.42 -3.46 -6.99
C MET A 70 0.80 -4.33 -8.08
N ASN A 71 -0.47 -4.67 -7.89
CA ASN A 71 -1.20 -5.49 -8.85
C ASN A 71 -2.42 -4.73 -9.32
N GLU A 72 -2.48 -4.46 -10.62
CA GLU A 72 -3.65 -3.78 -11.19
C GLU A 72 -4.62 -4.82 -11.72
N GLY A 73 -5.74 -4.94 -11.05
CA GLY A 73 -6.81 -5.82 -11.48
C GLY A 73 -7.91 -5.05 -12.18
N GLU A 74 -8.96 -5.77 -12.54
CA GLU A 74 -10.07 -5.15 -13.26
C GLU A 74 -10.91 -4.27 -12.33
N GLU A 75 -11.03 -4.65 -11.07
CA GLU A 75 -11.93 -3.94 -10.17
C GLU A 75 -11.20 -3.13 -9.13
N SER A 76 -9.96 -3.47 -8.85
CA SER A 76 -9.21 -2.73 -7.84
C SER A 76 -7.73 -2.85 -8.11
N ILE A 77 -6.98 -1.97 -7.46
CA ILE A 77 -5.53 -1.98 -7.49
C ILE A 77 -5.05 -2.35 -6.10
N GLU A 78 -4.14 -3.31 -6.02
CA GLU A 78 -3.59 -3.77 -4.75
C GLU A 78 -2.19 -3.22 -4.59
N PHE A 79 -1.91 -2.70 -3.40
CA PHE A 79 -0.59 -2.19 -3.07
C PHE A 79 -0.10 -2.88 -1.82
N TYR A 80 1.18 -3.30 -1.84
CA TYR A 80 1.86 -3.79 -0.64
C TYR A 80 2.96 -2.81 -0.35
N ILE A 81 2.83 -2.07 0.76
CA ILE A 81 3.71 -0.96 1.08
C ILE A 81 4.44 -1.26 2.38
N GLN A 82 5.76 -1.31 2.30
CA GLN A 82 6.60 -1.57 3.46
C GLN A 82 6.97 -0.27 4.14
N ARG A 83 6.76 -0.21 5.45
CA ARG A 83 7.03 0.98 6.22
C ARG A 83 8.52 1.20 6.35
N ALA A 84 8.95 2.40 6.05
CA ALA A 84 10.35 2.80 6.20
C ALA A 84 10.74 2.86 7.67
N GLU A 85 12.03 2.75 7.93
CA GLU A 85 12.51 2.87 9.29
C GLU A 85 12.38 4.30 9.80
N ASN A 86 12.72 5.27 8.95
CA ASN A 86 12.64 6.68 9.33
C ASN A 86 11.95 7.43 8.21
N PRO A 87 10.59 7.38 8.17
CA PRO A 87 9.89 8.06 7.09
C PRO A 87 10.11 9.56 7.18
N ARG A 88 10.31 10.16 6.02
CA ARG A 88 10.39 11.60 5.96
C ARG A 88 8.99 12.18 6.05
N PRO A 89 8.81 13.24 6.82
CA PRO A 89 7.50 13.87 6.88
C PRO A 89 7.21 14.59 5.58
N ILE A 90 5.92 14.70 5.29
CA ILE A 90 5.47 15.48 4.14
C ILE A 90 4.72 16.68 4.65
#